data_7cecd54ff9db9c47f4b21d09ddc02878
#
_entry.id   7cecd54ff9db9c47f4b21d09ddc02878
#
_cell.length_a   1.000
_cell.length_b   1.000
_cell.length_c   1.000
_cell.angle_alpha   90.00
_cell.angle_beta   90.00
_cell.angle_gamma   90.00
#
_symmetry.space_group_name_H-M   'P 1'
#
loop_
_entity.id
_entity.type
_entity.pdbx_description
1 polymer ?
#
loop_
_entity_poly.entity_id
_entity_poly.type
_entity_poly.pdbx_seq_one_letter_code
_entity_poly.pdbx_strand_id
1 'polypeptide(L)'
;MVRGMGFKEFEMFNRALLAKKGWRLMQNKDALWAKVLKGLYFPNNSFIETKKGARAFWCWNSLLEGREVIKEYGLCQVRDGGLIDIWNDKWIPGLQNGTLEPMSVGGPNFPVKVKKWMRKEDEDWNWEAIGMWITEEQKKLLRRIPVSARGGKNKFVWTKERSGKYIVKSGYFFMKEGKDEKEISRPSSSFIVDKKLWKKVWNLQVPNKIKNFMEVMYKFISYKHEFV
;
A
#
# COMPACT_ATOMS: atom_id res chain seq x y z
N MET A 1 -0.43 -19.37 26.69
CA MET A 1 -0.51 -18.26 25.72
C MET A 1 -0.44 -16.96 26.49
N VAL A 2 0.74 -16.33 26.62
CA VAL A 2 0.87 -15.04 27.30
C VAL A 2 0.46 -13.97 26.28
N ARG A 3 -0.74 -13.44 26.39
CA ARG A 3 -1.14 -12.23 25.66
C ARG A 3 -0.28 -11.07 26.17
N GLY A 4 0.77 -10.70 25.44
CA GLY A 4 1.44 -9.43 25.66
C GLY A 4 0.39 -8.32 25.55
N MET A 5 0.48 -7.27 26.38
CA MET A 5 -0.35 -6.08 26.22
C MET A 5 -0.13 -5.58 24.80
N GLY A 6 -1.19 -5.60 23.98
CA GLY A 6 -1.13 -5.35 22.53
C GLY A 6 -0.73 -3.92 22.18
N PHE A 7 0.51 -3.55 22.52
CA PHE A 7 1.10 -2.32 22.06
C PHE A 7 1.27 -2.40 20.55
N LYS A 8 0.70 -1.43 19.88
CA LYS A 8 0.92 -1.22 18.46
C LYS A 8 2.42 -0.97 18.26
N GLU A 9 3.02 -1.65 17.29
CA GLU A 9 4.37 -1.30 16.87
C GLU A 9 4.36 0.16 16.40
N PHE A 10 5.12 1.01 17.09
CA PHE A 10 5.03 2.46 16.94
C PHE A 10 5.34 2.90 15.51
N GLU A 11 6.32 2.27 14.88
CA GLU A 11 6.71 2.56 13.51
C GLU A 11 5.59 2.25 12.52
N MET A 12 5.02 1.03 12.57
CA MET A 12 3.91 0.65 11.69
C MET A 12 2.68 1.50 11.92
N PHE A 13 2.38 1.83 13.18
CA PHE A 13 1.24 2.69 13.48
C PHE A 13 1.44 4.10 12.93
N ASN A 14 2.66 4.65 13.04
CA ASN A 14 3.00 5.94 12.45
C ASN A 14 2.89 5.90 10.92
N ARG A 15 3.43 4.87 10.28
CA ARG A 15 3.28 4.67 8.82
C ARG A 15 1.80 4.58 8.41
N ALA A 16 0.96 3.91 9.19
CA ALA A 16 -0.49 3.86 8.95
C ALA A 16 -1.15 5.24 9.06
N LEU A 17 -0.72 6.08 10.01
CA LEU A 17 -1.20 7.46 10.13
C LEU A 17 -0.76 8.32 8.95
N LEU A 18 0.49 8.19 8.53
CA LEU A 18 1.04 8.89 7.35
C LEU A 18 0.31 8.47 6.08
N ALA A 19 0.03 7.18 5.92
CA ALA A 19 -0.78 6.67 4.82
C ALA A 19 -2.19 7.30 4.82
N LYS A 20 -2.82 7.50 6.00
CA LYS A 20 -4.10 8.22 6.08
C LYS A 20 -4.00 9.66 5.61
N LYS A 21 -2.90 10.34 5.88
CA LYS A 21 -2.65 11.70 5.37
C LYS A 21 -2.45 11.70 3.85
N GLY A 22 -1.64 10.77 3.32
CA GLY A 22 -1.47 10.57 1.88
C GLY A 22 -2.79 10.24 1.18
N TRP A 23 -3.61 9.37 1.79
CA TRP A 23 -4.95 9.06 1.27
C TRP A 23 -5.86 10.30 1.18
N ARG A 24 -5.86 11.13 2.23
CA ARG A 24 -6.60 12.40 2.22
C ARG A 24 -6.11 13.35 1.14
N LEU A 25 -4.79 13.42 0.90
CA LEU A 25 -4.19 14.23 -0.16
C LEU A 25 -4.73 13.83 -1.55
N MET A 26 -4.90 12.54 -1.78
CA MET A 26 -5.45 12.01 -3.03
C MET A 26 -6.94 12.29 -3.21
N GLN A 27 -7.72 12.26 -2.11
CA GLN A 27 -9.17 12.41 -2.16
C GLN A 27 -9.62 13.87 -2.14
N ASN A 28 -8.95 14.72 -1.37
CA ASN A 28 -9.35 16.10 -1.13
C ASN A 28 -8.47 17.09 -1.93
N LYS A 29 -8.48 16.96 -3.25
CA LYS A 29 -7.62 17.77 -4.16
C LYS A 29 -7.87 19.27 -4.06
N ASP A 30 -9.07 19.68 -3.64
CA ASP A 30 -9.49 21.08 -3.56
C ASP A 30 -9.10 21.76 -2.24
N ALA A 31 -8.71 20.99 -1.23
CA ALA A 31 -8.25 21.54 0.04
C ALA A 31 -6.96 22.38 -0.16
N LEU A 32 -6.86 23.52 0.52
CA LEU A 32 -5.74 24.46 0.39
C LEU A 32 -4.39 23.76 0.59
N TRP A 33 -4.24 22.99 1.65
CA TRP A 33 -3.01 22.25 1.94
C TRP A 33 -2.64 21.24 0.83
N ALA A 34 -3.63 20.61 0.20
CA ALA A 34 -3.41 19.69 -0.91
C ALA A 34 -2.95 20.43 -2.17
N LYS A 35 -3.52 21.60 -2.46
CA LYS A 35 -3.09 22.47 -3.57
C LYS A 35 -1.66 22.96 -3.35
N VAL A 36 -1.30 23.38 -2.13
CA VAL A 36 0.06 23.80 -1.80
C VAL A 36 1.06 22.67 -1.99
N LEU A 37 0.80 21.47 -1.43
CA LEU A 37 1.67 20.32 -1.60
C LEU A 37 1.79 19.91 -3.06
N LYS A 38 0.70 19.95 -3.81
CA LYS A 38 0.71 19.67 -5.25
C LYS A 38 1.60 20.63 -6.00
N GLY A 39 1.45 21.93 -5.77
CA GLY A 39 2.26 22.96 -6.44
C GLY A 39 3.75 22.83 -6.13
N LEU A 40 4.11 22.46 -4.89
CA LEU A 40 5.49 22.35 -4.47
C LEU A 40 6.19 21.05 -4.92
N TYR A 41 5.49 19.91 -4.88
CA TYR A 41 6.15 18.60 -5.00
C TYR A 41 5.73 17.74 -6.19
N PHE A 42 4.51 17.96 -6.76
CA PHE A 42 4.02 17.16 -7.88
C PHE A 42 3.04 17.90 -8.80
N PRO A 43 3.45 19.06 -9.38
CA PRO A 43 2.57 19.91 -10.17
C PRO A 43 1.95 19.16 -11.37
N ASN A 44 2.75 18.33 -12.04
CA ASN A 44 2.37 17.64 -13.28
C ASN A 44 2.01 16.17 -13.10
N ASN A 45 2.30 15.58 -11.93
CA ASN A 45 2.13 14.16 -11.68
C ASN A 45 1.01 13.89 -10.67
N SER A 46 0.70 12.60 -10.44
CA SER A 46 -0.13 12.17 -9.31
C SER A 46 0.74 11.99 -8.05
N PHE A 47 0.13 12.05 -6.87
CA PHE A 47 0.83 11.76 -5.61
C PHE A 47 1.44 10.36 -5.61
N ILE A 48 0.77 9.40 -6.24
CA ILE A 48 1.22 8.00 -6.32
C ILE A 48 2.49 7.86 -7.15
N GLU A 49 2.62 8.58 -8.25
CA GLU A 49 3.72 8.47 -9.21
C GLU A 49 4.92 9.38 -8.88
N THR A 50 4.73 10.32 -7.96
CA THR A 50 5.75 11.33 -7.66
C THR A 50 7.03 10.70 -7.12
N LYS A 51 8.16 11.09 -7.68
CA LYS A 51 9.48 10.72 -7.19
C LYS A 51 9.92 11.60 -6.03
N LYS A 52 10.78 11.07 -5.17
CA LYS A 52 11.43 11.86 -4.12
C LYS A 52 12.35 12.88 -4.77
N GLY A 53 12.00 14.16 -4.67
CA GLY A 53 12.83 15.25 -5.19
C GLY A 53 14.07 15.49 -4.31
N ALA A 54 15.11 16.12 -4.88
CA ALA A 54 16.37 16.42 -4.18
C ALA A 54 16.18 17.40 -3.00
N ARG A 55 15.17 18.25 -3.02
CA ARG A 55 14.85 19.24 -1.98
C ARG A 55 13.63 18.85 -1.14
N ALA A 56 13.38 17.55 -0.98
CA ALA A 56 12.24 17.07 -0.23
C ALA A 56 12.38 17.37 1.27
N PHE A 57 11.51 18.22 1.80
CA PHE A 57 11.43 18.52 3.22
C PHE A 57 11.05 17.26 4.01
N TRP A 58 11.48 17.14 5.27
CA TRP A 58 11.25 15.93 6.08
C TRP A 58 9.79 15.47 6.11
N CYS A 59 8.86 16.41 6.21
CA CYS A 59 7.43 16.08 6.26
C CYS A 59 6.93 15.50 4.92
N TRP A 60 7.48 15.92 3.77
CA TRP A 60 7.17 15.33 2.47
C TRP A 60 7.72 13.89 2.37
N ASN A 61 8.94 13.66 2.85
CA ASN A 61 9.52 12.31 2.92
C ASN A 61 8.65 11.37 3.75
N SER A 62 8.17 11.81 4.91
CA SER A 62 7.26 11.03 5.75
C SER A 62 5.95 10.69 5.02
N LEU A 63 5.37 11.65 4.26
CA LEU A 63 4.19 11.37 3.44
C LEU A 63 4.46 10.33 2.35
N LEU A 64 5.66 10.34 1.75
CA LEU A 64 6.07 9.34 0.76
C LEU A 64 6.20 7.94 1.39
N GLU A 65 6.67 7.82 2.62
CA GLU A 65 6.67 6.53 3.35
C GLU A 65 5.24 6.01 3.56
N GLY A 66 4.31 6.88 3.97
CA GLY A 66 2.90 6.53 4.06
C GLY A 66 2.28 6.14 2.71
N ARG A 67 2.74 6.77 1.60
CA ARG A 67 2.32 6.43 0.24
C ARG A 67 2.67 4.99 -0.13
N GLU A 68 3.82 4.48 0.27
CA GLU A 68 4.21 3.10 -0.04
C GLU A 68 3.22 2.09 0.53
N VAL A 69 2.67 2.32 1.72
CA VAL A 69 1.57 1.50 2.27
C VAL A 69 0.34 1.53 1.36
N ILE A 70 -0.02 2.70 0.83
CA ILE A 70 -1.15 2.85 -0.08
C ILE A 70 -0.88 2.10 -1.39
N LYS A 71 0.32 2.20 -1.94
CA LYS A 71 0.72 1.50 -3.16
C LYS A 71 0.73 -0.02 -3.00
N GLU A 72 1.17 -0.50 -1.85
CA GLU A 72 1.30 -1.93 -1.59
C GLU A 72 -0.07 -2.63 -1.55
N TYR A 73 -1.07 -2.01 -0.93
CA TYR A 73 -2.38 -2.63 -0.69
C TYR A 73 -3.56 -1.96 -1.40
N GLY A 74 -3.32 -0.87 -2.11
CA GLY A 74 -4.35 -0.17 -2.87
C GLY A 74 -4.46 -0.68 -4.31
N LEU A 75 -5.57 -0.38 -4.95
CA LEU A 75 -5.88 -0.79 -6.32
C LEU A 75 -6.50 0.37 -7.11
N CYS A 76 -6.16 0.48 -8.38
CA CYS A 76 -6.82 1.39 -9.31
C CYS A 76 -8.12 0.78 -9.82
N GLN A 77 -9.25 1.36 -9.47
CA GLN A 77 -10.54 1.02 -10.07
C GLN A 77 -10.63 1.65 -11.46
N VAL A 78 -10.76 0.80 -12.47
CA VAL A 78 -10.89 1.22 -13.87
C VAL A 78 -12.22 1.93 -14.09
N ARG A 79 -12.19 3.08 -14.78
CA ARG A 79 -13.36 3.80 -15.26
C ARG A 79 -13.16 4.26 -16.71
N ASP A 80 -12.26 5.24 -16.95
CA ASP A 80 -11.88 5.68 -18.29
C ASP A 80 -10.64 4.97 -18.84
N GLY A 81 -9.88 4.31 -17.98
CA GLY A 81 -8.67 3.55 -18.31
C GLY A 81 -7.50 4.38 -18.88
N GLY A 82 -7.67 5.70 -19.01
CA GLY A 82 -6.71 6.55 -19.74
C GLY A 82 -5.35 6.69 -19.07
N LEU A 83 -5.33 6.71 -17.75
CA LEU A 83 -4.11 6.90 -16.96
C LEU A 83 -3.51 5.59 -16.44
N ILE A 84 -4.30 4.50 -16.41
CA ILE A 84 -3.85 3.22 -15.84
C ILE A 84 -2.92 2.52 -16.84
N ASP A 85 -1.73 2.18 -16.37
CA ASP A 85 -0.79 1.33 -17.08
C ASP A 85 -1.17 -0.13 -16.89
N ILE A 86 -1.29 -0.88 -17.99
CA ILE A 86 -1.73 -2.27 -17.99
C ILE A 86 -0.83 -3.15 -17.14
N TRP A 87 0.47 -2.93 -17.21
CA TRP A 87 1.50 -3.83 -16.69
C TRP A 87 2.12 -3.37 -15.37
N ASN A 88 2.17 -2.05 -15.16
CA ASN A 88 2.86 -1.47 -14.01
C ASN A 88 1.92 -1.06 -12.88
N ASP A 89 0.66 -0.74 -13.16
CA ASP A 89 -0.29 -0.35 -12.14
C ASP A 89 -1.01 -1.57 -11.55
N LYS A 90 -1.41 -1.46 -10.28
CA LYS A 90 -2.26 -2.45 -9.61
C LYS A 90 -3.72 -2.14 -9.91
N TRP A 91 -4.36 -2.94 -10.72
CA TRP A 91 -5.77 -2.71 -11.12
C TRP A 91 -6.61 -3.98 -11.27
N ILE A 92 -6.02 -5.18 -11.19
CA ILE A 92 -6.74 -6.45 -11.28
C ILE A 92 -7.00 -7.01 -9.88
N PRO A 93 -8.27 -7.05 -9.43
CA PRO A 93 -8.63 -7.71 -8.19
C PRO A 93 -8.41 -9.22 -8.30
N GLY A 94 -7.81 -9.83 -7.27
CA GLY A 94 -7.61 -11.28 -7.20
C GLY A 94 -6.24 -11.77 -7.68
N LEU A 95 -5.42 -10.93 -8.32
CA LEU A 95 -4.00 -11.22 -8.51
C LEU A 95 -3.19 -10.82 -7.26
N GLN A 96 -2.20 -11.64 -6.93
CA GLN A 96 -1.35 -11.44 -5.75
C GLN A 96 -0.70 -10.05 -5.75
N ASN A 97 -0.17 -9.62 -6.90
CA ASN A 97 0.43 -8.30 -7.07
C ASN A 97 -0.54 -7.25 -7.61
N GLY A 98 -1.76 -7.62 -8.01
CA GLY A 98 -2.73 -6.73 -8.64
C GLY A 98 -2.37 -6.25 -10.04
N THR A 99 -1.25 -6.72 -10.63
CA THR A 99 -0.72 -6.37 -11.96
C THR A 99 -0.82 -7.56 -12.90
N LEU A 100 -1.00 -7.29 -14.20
CA LEU A 100 -0.92 -8.32 -15.22
C LEU A 100 0.54 -8.57 -15.63
N GLU A 101 0.81 -9.80 -16.06
CA GLU A 101 2.10 -10.18 -16.65
C GLU A 101 1.88 -10.52 -18.11
N PRO A 102 2.62 -9.88 -19.04
CA PRO A 102 2.45 -10.15 -20.46
C PRO A 102 3.06 -11.49 -20.84
N MET A 103 2.40 -12.23 -21.73
CA MET A 103 2.94 -13.48 -22.30
C MET A 103 4.16 -13.23 -23.20
N SER A 104 4.22 -12.04 -23.83
CA SER A 104 5.35 -11.59 -24.63
C SER A 104 5.59 -10.10 -24.40
N VAL A 105 6.84 -9.69 -24.35
CA VAL A 105 7.24 -8.29 -24.09
C VAL A 105 7.82 -7.69 -25.39
N GLY A 106 7.34 -6.49 -25.70
CA GLY A 106 7.88 -5.68 -26.81
C GLY A 106 7.14 -5.84 -28.12
N GLY A 107 7.46 -4.96 -29.06
CA GLY A 107 6.85 -4.86 -30.36
C GLY A 107 6.13 -3.52 -30.57
N PRO A 108 5.90 -3.10 -31.82
CA PRO A 108 5.36 -1.78 -32.16
C PRO A 108 3.93 -1.55 -31.64
N ASN A 109 3.18 -2.61 -31.39
CA ASN A 109 1.79 -2.56 -30.95
C ASN A 109 1.59 -2.96 -29.48
N PHE A 110 2.65 -2.97 -28.65
CA PHE A 110 2.56 -3.31 -27.25
C PHE A 110 1.64 -2.33 -26.50
N PRO A 111 0.51 -2.79 -25.95
CA PRO A 111 -0.46 -1.91 -25.33
C PRO A 111 0.04 -1.48 -23.94
N VAL A 112 0.00 -0.18 -23.67
CA VAL A 112 0.46 0.39 -22.38
C VAL A 112 -0.71 0.83 -21.52
N LYS A 113 -1.78 1.34 -22.11
CA LYS A 113 -2.91 1.93 -21.35
C LYS A 113 -4.16 1.07 -21.46
N VAL A 114 -4.82 0.87 -20.31
CA VAL A 114 -6.06 0.07 -20.19
C VAL A 114 -7.16 0.55 -21.14
N LYS A 115 -7.22 1.85 -21.41
CA LYS A 115 -8.17 2.45 -22.35
C LYS A 115 -8.15 1.78 -23.74
N LYS A 116 -6.98 1.30 -24.20
CA LYS A 116 -6.83 0.63 -25.50
C LYS A 116 -7.56 -0.74 -25.55
N TRP A 117 -7.80 -1.32 -24.38
CA TRP A 117 -8.50 -2.61 -24.25
C TRP A 117 -10.00 -2.46 -23.96
N MET A 118 -10.52 -1.23 -23.84
CA MET A 118 -11.92 -0.97 -23.53
C MET A 118 -12.70 -0.63 -24.81
N ARG A 119 -13.80 -1.32 -25.03
CA ARG A 119 -14.85 -0.95 -25.99
C ARG A 119 -15.99 -0.28 -25.22
N LYS A 120 -16.00 1.04 -25.21
CA LYS A 120 -17.01 1.81 -24.45
C LYS A 120 -18.42 1.70 -25.04
N GLU A 121 -18.49 1.51 -26.33
CA GLU A 121 -19.73 1.37 -27.10
C GLU A 121 -20.49 0.12 -26.70
N ASP A 122 -19.75 -0.99 -26.52
CA ASP A 122 -20.28 -2.30 -26.16
C ASP A 122 -20.28 -2.57 -24.64
N GLU A 123 -19.80 -1.62 -23.85
CA GLU A 123 -19.55 -1.79 -22.39
C GLU A 123 -18.71 -3.05 -22.06
N ASP A 124 -17.84 -3.46 -22.96
CA ASP A 124 -17.06 -4.70 -22.84
C ASP A 124 -15.56 -4.46 -23.15
N TRP A 125 -14.79 -5.49 -22.91
CA TRP A 125 -13.37 -5.55 -23.23
C TRP A 125 -13.15 -5.95 -24.69
N ASN A 126 -12.12 -5.37 -25.30
CA ASN A 126 -11.70 -5.76 -26.65
C ASN A 126 -10.89 -7.08 -26.60
N TRP A 127 -11.60 -8.21 -26.57
CA TRP A 127 -11.00 -9.53 -26.42
C TRP A 127 -10.06 -9.91 -27.57
N GLU A 128 -10.26 -9.38 -28.77
CA GLU A 128 -9.37 -9.59 -29.91
C GLU A 128 -8.02 -8.92 -29.66
N ALA A 129 -8.02 -7.67 -29.19
CA ALA A 129 -6.80 -6.94 -28.87
C ALA A 129 -6.08 -7.48 -27.62
N ILE A 130 -6.82 -8.10 -26.69
CA ILE A 130 -6.30 -8.63 -25.43
C ILE A 130 -5.70 -10.02 -25.64
N GLY A 131 -6.30 -10.83 -26.53
CA GLY A 131 -6.13 -12.28 -26.59
C GLY A 131 -4.71 -12.79 -26.70
N MET A 132 -3.80 -12.01 -27.32
CA MET A 132 -2.40 -12.40 -27.51
C MET A 132 -1.46 -11.99 -26.37
N TRP A 133 -1.96 -11.18 -25.41
CA TRP A 133 -1.06 -10.56 -24.42
C TRP A 133 -1.13 -11.20 -23.03
N ILE A 134 -2.25 -11.83 -22.69
CA ILE A 134 -2.49 -12.38 -21.35
C ILE A 134 -3.06 -13.80 -21.39
N THR A 135 -2.84 -14.55 -20.31
CA THR A 135 -3.30 -15.93 -20.16
C THR A 135 -4.81 -16.01 -19.98
N GLU A 136 -5.40 -17.20 -20.22
CA GLU A 136 -6.84 -17.45 -20.00
C GLU A 136 -7.26 -17.25 -18.53
N GLU A 137 -6.36 -17.51 -17.59
CA GLU A 137 -6.63 -17.26 -16.17
C GLU A 137 -6.75 -15.77 -15.88
N GLN A 138 -5.85 -14.97 -16.45
CA GLN A 138 -5.90 -13.50 -16.32
C GLN A 138 -7.15 -12.93 -17.04
N LYS A 139 -7.56 -13.48 -18.17
CA LYS A 139 -8.81 -13.12 -18.86
C LYS A 139 -10.04 -13.39 -18.00
N LYS A 140 -10.08 -14.52 -17.27
CA LYS A 140 -11.17 -14.81 -16.33
C LYS A 140 -11.29 -13.75 -15.22
N LEU A 141 -10.18 -13.24 -14.73
CA LEU A 141 -10.17 -12.15 -13.74
C LEU A 141 -10.62 -10.82 -14.37
N LEU A 142 -10.17 -10.54 -15.58
CA LEU A 142 -10.53 -9.32 -16.32
C LEU A 142 -12.04 -9.25 -16.60
N ARG A 143 -12.68 -10.36 -16.95
CA ARG A 143 -14.15 -10.45 -17.15
C ARG A 143 -14.97 -10.04 -15.92
N ARG A 144 -14.39 -10.09 -14.72
CA ARG A 144 -15.07 -9.66 -13.48
C ARG A 144 -15.05 -8.14 -13.30
N ILE A 145 -14.29 -7.43 -14.10
CA ILE A 145 -14.18 -5.97 -14.03
C ILE A 145 -15.11 -5.37 -15.09
N PRO A 146 -16.20 -4.70 -14.68
CA PRO A 146 -17.14 -4.11 -15.63
C PRO A 146 -16.50 -2.92 -16.34
N VAL A 147 -16.71 -2.79 -17.63
CA VAL A 147 -16.42 -1.61 -18.42
C VAL A 147 -17.62 -0.68 -18.34
N SER A 148 -17.42 0.59 -18.00
CA SER A 148 -18.50 1.55 -17.88
C SER A 148 -18.53 2.51 -19.07
N ALA A 149 -19.64 2.58 -19.78
CA ALA A 149 -19.86 3.58 -20.86
C ALA A 149 -19.87 5.00 -20.35
N ARG A 150 -20.38 5.23 -19.12
CA ARG A 150 -20.50 6.59 -18.54
C ARG A 150 -19.15 7.24 -18.29
N GLY A 151 -18.05 6.47 -18.35
CA GLY A 151 -16.72 6.99 -18.14
C GLY A 151 -16.53 7.50 -16.70
N GLY A 152 -15.66 8.49 -16.56
CA GLY A 152 -15.29 9.10 -15.28
C GLY A 152 -13.82 8.85 -14.99
N LYS A 153 -13.24 9.64 -14.09
CA LYS A 153 -11.82 9.50 -13.73
C LYS A 153 -11.60 8.21 -12.93
N ASN A 154 -10.52 7.51 -13.27
CA ASN A 154 -10.07 6.34 -12.51
C ASN A 154 -9.95 6.69 -11.01
N LYS A 155 -10.32 5.73 -10.16
CA LYS A 155 -10.35 5.94 -8.73
C LYS A 155 -9.41 4.96 -8.04
N PHE A 156 -8.60 5.47 -7.13
CA PHE A 156 -7.81 4.61 -6.26
C PHE A 156 -8.66 4.15 -5.08
N VAL A 157 -8.72 2.83 -4.84
CA VAL A 157 -9.53 2.20 -3.80
C VAL A 157 -8.67 1.38 -2.85
N TRP A 158 -9.08 1.36 -1.59
CA TRP A 158 -8.45 0.54 -0.56
C TRP A 158 -9.20 -0.80 -0.49
N THR A 159 -8.57 -1.87 -0.99
CA THR A 159 -9.23 -3.17 -1.15
C THR A 159 -9.53 -3.90 0.15
N LYS A 160 -8.87 -3.48 1.23
CA LYS A 160 -8.97 -4.10 2.56
C LYS A 160 -10.13 -3.58 3.40
N GLU A 161 -11.00 -2.75 2.82
CA GLU A 161 -12.23 -2.24 3.42
C GLU A 161 -13.37 -2.26 2.40
N ARG A 162 -14.55 -2.68 2.83
CA ARG A 162 -15.74 -2.71 1.96
C ARG A 162 -16.11 -1.34 1.40
N SER A 163 -15.84 -0.28 2.15
CA SER A 163 -16.07 1.11 1.71
C SER A 163 -15.12 1.58 0.61
N GLY A 164 -14.07 0.82 0.30
CA GLY A 164 -12.99 1.23 -0.58
C GLY A 164 -12.16 2.41 -0.06
N LYS A 165 -12.36 2.83 1.19
CA LYS A 165 -11.67 3.96 1.83
C LYS A 165 -10.61 3.47 2.79
N TYR A 166 -9.45 4.11 2.77
CA TYR A 166 -8.38 3.80 3.72
C TYR A 166 -8.77 4.16 5.16
N ILE A 167 -8.59 3.22 6.08
CA ILE A 167 -8.64 3.46 7.53
C ILE A 167 -7.34 3.00 8.19
N VAL A 168 -6.92 3.72 9.23
CA VAL A 168 -5.64 3.47 9.92
C VAL A 168 -5.57 2.05 10.50
N LYS A 169 -6.69 1.57 11.02
CA LYS A 169 -6.79 0.22 11.60
C LYS A 169 -6.43 -0.85 10.57
N SER A 170 -7.06 -0.83 9.39
CA SER A 170 -6.78 -1.83 8.35
C SER A 170 -5.36 -1.70 7.80
N GLY A 171 -4.87 -0.47 7.57
CA GLY A 171 -3.48 -0.25 7.15
C GLY A 171 -2.46 -0.84 8.12
N TYR A 172 -2.65 -0.63 9.42
CA TYR A 172 -1.81 -1.20 10.45
C TYR A 172 -1.83 -2.74 10.46
N PHE A 173 -3.02 -3.34 10.42
CA PHE A 173 -3.16 -4.80 10.47
C PHE A 173 -2.50 -5.48 9.26
N PHE A 174 -2.69 -4.94 8.05
CA PHE A 174 -2.10 -5.55 6.85
C PHE A 174 -0.59 -5.39 6.78
N MET A 175 -0.02 -4.28 7.25
CA MET A 175 1.43 -4.16 7.40
C MET A 175 1.98 -5.17 8.41
N LYS A 176 1.24 -5.45 9.48
CA LYS A 176 1.64 -6.43 10.49
C LYS A 176 1.60 -7.84 9.93
N GLU A 177 0.52 -8.24 9.27
CA GLU A 177 0.41 -9.55 8.59
C GLU A 177 1.54 -9.76 7.59
N GLY A 178 1.81 -8.78 6.72
CA GLY A 178 2.91 -8.87 5.75
C GLY A 178 4.31 -8.91 6.38
N LYS A 179 4.49 -8.41 7.60
CA LYS A 179 5.73 -8.56 8.37
C LYS A 179 5.83 -9.96 8.95
N ASP A 180 4.76 -10.44 9.58
CA ASP A 180 4.71 -11.78 10.17
C ASP A 180 4.98 -12.86 9.11
N GLU A 181 4.42 -12.73 7.89
CA GLU A 181 4.71 -13.62 6.76
C GLU A 181 6.18 -13.58 6.32
N LYS A 182 6.80 -12.40 6.27
CA LYS A 182 8.22 -12.24 5.92
C LYS A 182 9.15 -12.75 7.01
N GLU A 183 8.76 -12.67 8.27
CA GLU A 183 9.53 -13.21 9.40
C GLU A 183 9.46 -14.73 9.47
N ILE A 184 8.32 -15.34 9.11
CA ILE A 184 8.18 -16.82 9.03
C ILE A 184 9.09 -17.40 7.92
N SER A 185 9.30 -16.64 6.84
CA SER A 185 10.15 -17.08 5.71
C SER A 185 11.66 -16.84 5.91
N ARG A 186 12.06 -16.15 6.99
CA ARG A 186 13.47 -16.00 7.38
C ARG A 186 13.74 -16.85 8.62
N PRO A 187 14.79 -17.73 8.64
CA PRO A 187 15.21 -18.34 9.88
C PRO A 187 15.58 -17.21 10.84
N SER A 188 14.75 -17.02 11.86
CA SER A 188 14.88 -15.91 12.78
C SER A 188 16.11 -16.10 13.63
N SER A 189 17.15 -15.28 13.42
CA SER A 189 18.01 -14.86 14.50
C SER A 189 17.30 -13.79 15.34
N SER A 190 16.02 -14.04 15.69
CA SER A 190 15.33 -13.17 16.61
C SER A 190 15.97 -13.37 17.97
N PHE A 191 16.52 -12.33 18.54
CA PHE A 191 16.84 -12.25 19.95
C PHE A 191 15.56 -12.64 20.71
N ILE A 192 15.51 -13.90 21.12
CA ILE A 192 14.43 -14.41 21.97
C ILE A 192 14.67 -13.72 23.31
N VAL A 193 13.96 -12.61 23.50
CA VAL A 193 13.89 -11.98 24.82
C VAL A 193 13.45 -13.08 25.78
N ASP A 194 14.30 -13.41 26.73
CA ASP A 194 14.03 -14.46 27.69
C ASP A 194 12.67 -14.20 28.35
N LYS A 195 11.70 -15.07 28.09
CA LYS A 195 10.37 -15.01 28.69
C LYS A 195 10.42 -14.86 30.22
N LYS A 196 11.52 -15.33 30.84
CA LYS A 196 11.78 -15.21 32.26
C LYS A 196 12.07 -13.74 32.66
N LEU A 197 12.79 -12.98 31.79
CA LEU A 197 13.06 -11.57 32.03
C LEU A 197 11.76 -10.75 32.03
N TRP A 198 10.90 -10.96 31.03
CA TRP A 198 9.61 -10.30 30.97
C TRP A 198 8.71 -10.62 32.15
N LYS A 199 8.68 -11.89 32.56
CA LYS A 199 7.92 -12.29 33.76
C LYS A 199 8.41 -11.59 35.02
N LYS A 200 9.72 -11.34 35.15
CA LYS A 200 10.30 -10.54 36.25
C LYS A 200 9.90 -9.07 36.18
N VAL A 201 9.99 -8.45 34.99
CA VAL A 201 9.59 -7.03 34.81
C VAL A 201 8.11 -6.83 35.15
N TRP A 202 7.23 -7.72 34.71
CA TRP A 202 5.80 -7.61 34.97
C TRP A 202 5.41 -7.89 36.44
N ASN A 203 6.24 -8.63 37.16
CA ASN A 203 6.02 -8.90 38.59
C ASN A 203 6.59 -7.81 39.50
N LEU A 204 7.29 -6.79 38.96
CA LEU A 204 7.76 -5.67 39.76
C LEU A 204 6.58 -4.87 40.32
N GLN A 205 6.69 -4.49 41.60
CA GLN A 205 5.72 -3.63 42.30
C GLN A 205 5.90 -2.14 41.92
N VAL A 206 5.88 -1.83 40.62
CA VAL A 206 6.02 -0.47 40.08
C VAL A 206 4.80 -0.13 39.22
N PRO A 207 4.44 1.16 39.08
CA PRO A 207 3.36 1.59 38.22
C PRO A 207 3.50 1.07 36.79
N ASN A 208 2.38 0.70 36.16
CA ASN A 208 2.38 0.17 34.80
C ASN A 208 3.05 1.09 33.78
N LYS A 209 3.05 2.41 34.02
CA LYS A 209 3.76 3.39 33.19
C LYS A 209 5.27 3.14 33.14
N ILE A 210 5.87 2.71 34.26
CA ILE A 210 7.30 2.37 34.33
C ILE A 210 7.57 1.05 33.63
N LYS A 211 6.71 0.03 33.82
CA LYS A 211 6.83 -1.26 33.11
C LYS A 211 6.79 -1.08 31.58
N ASN A 212 5.88 -0.22 31.12
CA ASN A 212 5.74 0.14 29.72
C ASN A 212 6.99 0.86 29.19
N PHE A 213 7.52 1.80 29.96
CA PHE A 213 8.75 2.50 29.61
C PHE A 213 9.94 1.55 29.47
N MET A 214 10.09 0.60 30.39
CA MET A 214 11.14 -0.43 30.33
C MET A 214 11.00 -1.30 29.07
N GLU A 215 9.79 -1.64 28.66
CA GLU A 215 9.55 -2.39 27.42
C GLU A 215 9.97 -1.60 26.18
N VAL A 216 9.62 -0.31 26.13
CA VAL A 216 9.98 0.57 25.01
C VAL A 216 11.51 0.76 24.95
N MET A 217 12.15 1.02 26.10
CA MET A 217 13.62 1.20 26.17
C MET A 217 14.38 -0.07 25.78
N TYR A 218 13.92 -1.22 26.22
CA TYR A 218 14.54 -2.49 25.84
C TYR A 218 14.48 -2.73 24.34
N LYS A 219 13.31 -2.52 23.72
CA LYS A 219 13.16 -2.62 22.27
C LYS A 219 14.05 -1.63 21.53
N PHE A 220 14.20 -0.41 22.04
CA PHE A 220 15.05 0.61 21.44
C PHE A 220 16.54 0.25 21.52
N ILE A 221 17.00 -0.30 22.66
CA ILE A 221 18.39 -0.73 22.84
C ILE A 221 18.69 -1.95 21.96
N SER A 222 17.78 -2.91 21.88
CA SER A 222 17.92 -4.08 21.00
C SER A 222 18.05 -3.69 19.53
N TYR A 223 17.31 -2.66 19.09
CA TYR A 223 17.38 -2.15 17.73
C TYR A 223 18.72 -1.48 17.40
N LYS A 224 19.36 -0.85 18.39
CA LYS A 224 20.64 -0.16 18.19
C LYS A 224 21.85 -1.11 18.06
N HIS A 225 21.73 -2.34 18.58
CA HIS A 225 22.76 -3.37 18.45
C HIS A 225 22.75 -4.12 17.11
N GLU A 226 21.74 -3.94 16.26
CA GLU A 226 21.71 -4.51 14.91
C GLU A 226 22.44 -3.63 13.86
N PHE A 227 22.93 -2.45 14.25
CA PHE A 227 23.60 -1.48 13.35
C PHE A 227 25.05 -1.14 13.73
N VAL A 228 25.70 -1.98 14.54
CA VAL A 228 27.16 -1.86 14.83
C VAL A 228 27.90 -3.10 14.34
#